data_a18734b22b95111ca12b9141945fae72
#
_entry.id   a18734b22b95111ca12b9141945fae72
#
_cell.length_a   1.000
_cell.length_b   1.000
_cell.length_c   1.000
_cell.angle_alpha   90.00
_cell.angle_beta   90.00
_cell.angle_gamma   90.00
#
_symmetry.space_group_name_H-M   'P 1'
#
loop_
_entity.id
_entity.type
_entity.pdbx_description
1 polymer ?
#
loop_
_entity_poly.entity_id
_entity_poly.type
_entity_poly.pdbx_seq_one_letter_code
_entity_poly.pdbx_strand_id
1 'polypeptide(L)'
;MSDLFRTILLFGAPGSGKGTQGKILGQIPGFFHLSCGDVFRALQPESDLGRMVLEYSSRGQLVPDDLTVKLWQVHASRLVDAGHFSPDGEILVLDGIPRNVAQAELMQSYIDVKQLVYLETHDQEKMVARLNRRALHENRLDDTNEAVIRRRFAEYERETAP
;
A
#
# COMPACT_ATOMS: atom_id res chain seq x y z
N MET A 1 14.62 -22.89 -2.59
CA MET A 1 14.65 -21.53 -3.14
C MET A 1 13.26 -20.98 -2.88
N SER A 2 13.10 -19.93 -2.08
CA SER A 2 11.80 -19.31 -1.91
C SER A 2 11.43 -18.68 -3.27
N ASP A 3 10.40 -19.24 -3.91
CA ASP A 3 9.94 -18.65 -5.16
C ASP A 3 9.42 -17.25 -4.88
N LEU A 4 9.87 -16.28 -5.70
CA LEU A 4 9.43 -14.90 -5.62
C LEU A 4 7.93 -14.82 -5.94
N PHE A 5 7.18 -13.98 -5.23
CA PHE A 5 5.77 -13.77 -5.51
C PHE A 5 5.61 -13.08 -6.88
N ARG A 6 4.92 -13.76 -7.81
CA ARG A 6 4.54 -13.14 -9.10
C ARG A 6 3.62 -11.96 -8.82
N THR A 7 4.02 -10.76 -9.21
CA THR A 7 3.39 -9.54 -8.70
C THR A 7 2.99 -8.59 -9.82
N ILE A 8 1.79 -8.00 -9.69
CA ILE A 8 1.36 -6.79 -10.39
C ILE A 8 1.42 -5.63 -9.41
N LEU A 9 2.13 -4.56 -9.76
CA LEU A 9 2.23 -3.36 -8.94
C LEU A 9 1.19 -2.33 -9.37
N LEU A 10 0.44 -1.79 -8.39
CA LEU A 10 -0.48 -0.66 -8.62
C LEU A 10 0.14 0.63 -8.12
N PHE A 11 0.43 1.55 -9.04
CA PHE A 11 0.97 2.88 -8.75
C PHE A 11 -0.05 3.98 -9.03
N GLY A 12 0.19 5.14 -8.45
CA GLY A 12 -0.61 6.35 -8.62
C GLY A 12 -0.71 7.16 -7.33
N ALA A 13 -1.08 8.42 -7.44
CA ALA A 13 -1.19 9.35 -6.32
C ALA A 13 -2.23 8.91 -5.26
N PRO A 14 -2.18 9.45 -4.03
CA PRO A 14 -3.25 9.27 -3.07
C PRO A 14 -4.61 9.66 -3.68
N GLY A 15 -5.65 8.85 -3.49
CA GLY A 15 -6.98 9.11 -4.05
C GLY A 15 -7.17 8.73 -5.54
N SER A 16 -6.13 8.23 -6.24
CA SER A 16 -6.23 7.80 -7.66
C SER A 16 -7.12 6.57 -7.88
N GLY A 17 -7.44 5.81 -6.83
CA GLY A 17 -8.30 4.64 -6.92
C GLY A 17 -7.58 3.29 -6.86
N LYS A 18 -6.27 3.24 -6.57
CA LYS A 18 -5.49 2.00 -6.46
C LYS A 18 -6.18 0.93 -5.61
N GLY A 19 -6.57 1.27 -4.39
CA GLY A 19 -7.21 0.32 -3.47
C GLY A 19 -8.55 -0.19 -3.99
N THR A 20 -9.32 0.62 -4.70
CA THR A 20 -10.58 0.20 -5.34
C THR A 20 -10.31 -0.80 -6.47
N GLN A 21 -9.37 -0.47 -7.36
CA GLN A 21 -8.98 -1.36 -8.45
C GLN A 21 -8.33 -2.64 -7.93
N GLY A 22 -7.46 -2.55 -6.92
CA GLY A 22 -6.86 -3.71 -6.28
C GLY A 22 -7.90 -4.66 -5.69
N LYS A 23 -8.89 -4.14 -4.96
CA LYS A 23 -10.00 -4.95 -4.41
C LYS A 23 -10.82 -5.62 -5.51
N ILE A 24 -11.08 -4.95 -6.63
CA ILE A 24 -11.80 -5.54 -7.77
C ILE A 24 -10.96 -6.66 -8.39
N LEU A 25 -9.68 -6.43 -8.63
CA LEU A 25 -8.77 -7.45 -9.17
C LEU A 25 -8.68 -8.66 -8.23
N GLY A 26 -8.58 -8.44 -6.92
CA GLY A 26 -8.52 -9.52 -5.92
C GLY A 26 -9.81 -10.35 -5.79
N GLN A 27 -10.90 -9.97 -6.44
CA GLN A 27 -12.12 -10.79 -6.55
C GLN A 27 -12.09 -11.75 -7.76
N ILE A 28 -11.13 -11.57 -8.66
CA ILE A 28 -10.96 -12.42 -9.83
C ILE A 28 -10.14 -13.64 -9.44
N PRO A 29 -10.61 -14.89 -9.70
CA PRO A 29 -9.84 -16.09 -9.42
C PRO A 29 -8.42 -16.03 -10.02
N GLY A 30 -7.42 -16.39 -9.23
CA GLY A 30 -6.01 -16.32 -9.62
C GLY A 30 -5.31 -14.99 -9.31
N PHE A 31 -6.00 -14.05 -8.64
CA PHE A 31 -5.41 -12.81 -8.15
C PHE A 31 -5.64 -12.65 -6.64
N PHE A 32 -4.64 -12.20 -5.95
CA PHE A 32 -4.71 -11.87 -4.53
C PHE A 32 -4.29 -10.41 -4.30
N HIS A 33 -5.18 -9.59 -3.75
CA HIS A 33 -4.87 -8.17 -3.47
C HIS A 33 -4.34 -7.98 -2.06
N LEU A 34 -3.19 -7.31 -1.95
CA LEU A 34 -2.60 -6.91 -0.68
C LEU A 34 -2.23 -5.43 -0.70
N SER A 35 -2.88 -4.64 0.16
CA SER A 35 -2.55 -3.24 0.34
C SER A 35 -1.60 -3.06 1.53
N CYS A 36 -0.48 -2.38 1.36
CA CYS A 36 0.43 -2.02 2.45
C CYS A 36 -0.29 -1.18 3.53
N GLY A 37 -1.23 -0.34 3.12
CA GLY A 37 -2.05 0.42 4.06
C GLY A 37 -2.91 -0.47 4.96
N ASP A 38 -3.40 -1.61 4.46
CA ASP A 38 -4.17 -2.57 5.26
C ASP A 38 -3.25 -3.33 6.23
N VAL A 39 -2.01 -3.64 5.82
CA VAL A 39 -0.99 -4.20 6.72
C VAL A 39 -0.77 -3.31 7.93
N PHE A 40 -0.62 -2.01 7.72
CA PHE A 40 -0.42 -1.05 8.81
C PHE A 40 -1.65 -0.90 9.71
N ARG A 41 -2.85 -0.88 9.13
CA ARG A 41 -4.11 -0.80 9.89
C ARG A 41 -4.43 -2.05 10.69
N ALA A 42 -3.87 -3.19 10.31
CA ALA A 42 -4.01 -4.44 11.07
C ALA A 42 -3.13 -4.48 12.33
N LEU A 43 -2.20 -3.54 12.50
CA LEU A 43 -1.40 -3.43 13.72
C LEU A 43 -2.28 -2.95 14.88
N GLN A 44 -2.03 -3.49 16.07
CA GLN A 44 -2.67 -2.99 17.29
C GLN A 44 -2.16 -1.57 17.61
N PRO A 45 -3.03 -0.56 17.70
CA PRO A 45 -2.62 0.84 17.91
C PRO A 45 -1.79 1.05 19.19
N GLU A 46 -2.03 0.22 20.21
CA GLU A 46 -1.35 0.26 21.51
C GLU A 46 0.03 -0.38 21.51
N SER A 47 0.36 -1.15 20.46
CA SER A 47 1.69 -1.74 20.32
C SER A 47 2.73 -0.69 19.96
N ASP A 48 4.01 -0.95 20.24
CA ASP A 48 5.10 -0.02 19.87
C ASP A 48 5.15 0.23 18.36
N LEU A 49 4.94 -0.82 17.55
CA LEU A 49 4.88 -0.73 16.11
C LEU A 49 3.65 0.05 15.66
N GLY A 50 2.49 -0.20 16.25
CA GLY A 50 1.26 0.51 15.94
C GLY A 50 1.38 2.00 16.22
N ARG A 51 1.92 2.38 17.38
CA ARG A 51 2.19 3.79 17.74
C ARG A 51 3.16 4.45 16.78
N MET A 52 4.24 3.78 16.43
CA MET A 52 5.23 4.30 15.47
C MET A 52 4.59 4.54 14.10
N VAL A 53 3.89 3.56 13.55
CA VAL A 53 3.20 3.68 12.25
C VAL A 53 2.17 4.80 12.29
N LEU A 54 1.41 4.92 13.38
CA LEU A 54 0.42 5.99 13.55
C LEU A 54 1.06 7.38 13.60
N GLU A 55 2.22 7.51 14.24
CA GLU A 55 2.96 8.77 14.30
C GLU A 55 3.35 9.27 12.91
N TYR A 56 3.92 8.42 12.04
CA TYR A 56 4.26 8.79 10.67
C TYR A 56 3.02 9.05 9.82
N SER A 57 2.04 8.16 9.84
CA SER A 57 0.85 8.25 8.99
C SER A 57 -0.01 9.47 9.33
N SER A 58 -0.15 9.84 10.62
CA SER A 58 -0.91 11.02 11.06
C SER A 58 -0.28 12.33 10.58
N ARG A 59 1.02 12.33 10.30
CA ARG A 59 1.74 13.46 9.71
C ARG A 59 1.80 13.43 8.18
N GLY A 60 1.23 12.40 7.54
CA GLY A 60 1.30 12.18 6.10
C GLY A 60 2.69 11.79 5.58
N GLN A 61 3.55 11.30 6.45
CA GLN A 61 4.91 10.85 6.15
C GLN A 61 4.96 9.35 5.85
N LEU A 62 6.00 8.91 5.14
CA LEU A 62 6.28 7.49 4.96
C LEU A 62 6.90 6.91 6.23
N VAL A 63 6.48 5.68 6.57
CA VAL A 63 7.15 4.86 7.59
C VAL A 63 8.53 4.47 7.05
N PRO A 64 9.57 4.32 7.90
CA PRO A 64 10.91 3.90 7.46
C PRO A 64 10.88 2.66 6.55
N ASP A 65 11.71 2.66 5.50
CA ASP A 65 11.63 1.69 4.40
C ASP A 65 11.86 0.25 4.83
N ASP A 66 12.89 0.03 5.65
CA ASP A 66 13.24 -1.29 6.21
C ASP A 66 12.10 -1.85 7.06
N LEU A 67 11.49 -1.01 7.89
CA LEU A 67 10.35 -1.39 8.72
C LEU A 67 9.12 -1.67 7.87
N THR A 68 8.86 -0.84 6.85
CA THR A 68 7.74 -1.00 5.92
C THR A 68 7.83 -2.35 5.19
N VAL A 69 8.98 -2.66 4.60
CA VAL A 69 9.19 -3.91 3.87
C VAL A 69 9.14 -5.11 4.79
N LYS A 70 9.73 -5.01 5.99
CA LYS A 70 9.68 -6.08 6.99
C LYS A 70 8.26 -6.39 7.46
N LEU A 71 7.47 -5.38 7.77
CA LEU A 71 6.06 -5.56 8.18
C LEU A 71 5.23 -6.19 7.07
N TRP A 72 5.41 -5.72 5.83
CA TRP A 72 4.77 -6.30 4.66
C TRP A 72 5.16 -7.78 4.49
N GLN A 73 6.45 -8.10 4.54
CA GLN A 73 6.96 -9.47 4.40
C GLN A 73 6.36 -10.42 5.44
N VAL A 74 6.40 -10.03 6.73
CA VAL A 74 5.84 -10.83 7.82
C VAL A 74 4.34 -11.06 7.61
N HIS A 75 3.61 -10.05 7.16
CA HIS A 75 2.18 -10.17 6.90
C HIS A 75 1.89 -11.08 5.70
N ALA A 76 2.62 -10.90 4.59
CA ALA A 76 2.49 -11.74 3.41
C ALA A 76 2.79 -13.22 3.72
N SER A 77 3.86 -13.51 4.48
CA SER A 77 4.17 -14.87 4.92
C SER A 77 3.05 -15.49 5.76
N ARG A 78 2.47 -14.72 6.69
CA ARG A 78 1.33 -15.19 7.49
C ARG A 78 0.10 -15.54 6.65
N LEU A 79 -0.15 -14.77 5.58
CA LEU A 79 -1.27 -15.06 4.66
C LEU A 79 -1.03 -16.36 3.88
N VAL A 80 0.21 -16.63 3.48
CA VAL A 80 0.58 -17.91 2.85
C VAL A 80 0.44 -19.07 3.84
N ASP A 81 0.99 -18.95 5.05
CA ASP A 81 0.94 -19.98 6.08
C ASP A 81 -0.49 -20.31 6.51
N ALA A 82 -1.38 -19.29 6.50
CA ALA A 82 -2.81 -19.46 6.81
C ALA A 82 -3.64 -19.97 5.61
N GLY A 83 -3.04 -20.15 4.44
CA GLY A 83 -3.74 -20.58 3.23
C GLY A 83 -4.67 -19.53 2.62
N HIS A 84 -4.52 -18.26 2.99
CA HIS A 84 -5.29 -17.16 2.42
C HIS A 84 -4.71 -16.65 1.10
N PHE A 85 -3.44 -16.85 0.87
CA PHE A 85 -2.74 -16.54 -0.37
C PHE A 85 -1.92 -17.75 -0.83
N SER A 86 -2.09 -18.16 -2.09
CA SER A 86 -1.41 -19.30 -2.69
C SER A 86 -0.47 -18.81 -3.82
N PRO A 87 0.83 -18.57 -3.56
CA PRO A 87 1.75 -18.02 -4.54
C PRO A 87 1.89 -18.83 -5.83
N ASP A 88 1.69 -20.15 -5.76
CA ASP A 88 1.77 -21.05 -6.92
C ASP A 88 0.58 -20.86 -7.88
N GLY A 89 -0.60 -20.56 -7.33
CA GLY A 89 -1.86 -20.45 -8.08
C GLY A 89 -2.30 -19.02 -8.35
N GLU A 90 -1.79 -18.04 -7.60
CA GLU A 90 -2.27 -16.66 -7.62
C GLU A 90 -1.16 -15.66 -7.95
N ILE A 91 -1.55 -14.55 -8.54
CA ILE A 91 -0.71 -13.38 -8.77
C ILE A 91 -1.00 -12.35 -7.69
N LEU A 92 0.03 -11.88 -7.00
CA LEU A 92 -0.07 -10.83 -6.00
C LEU A 92 -0.34 -9.47 -6.68
N VAL A 93 -1.47 -8.85 -6.38
CA VAL A 93 -1.77 -7.47 -6.76
C VAL A 93 -1.39 -6.57 -5.59
N LEU A 94 -0.28 -5.86 -5.72
CA LEU A 94 0.33 -5.11 -4.63
C LEU A 94 0.07 -3.61 -4.76
N ASP A 95 -0.50 -3.03 -3.70
CA ASP A 95 -0.87 -1.61 -3.63
C ASP A 95 -0.17 -0.90 -2.47
N GLY A 96 0.44 0.25 -2.76
CA GLY A 96 1.01 1.13 -1.76
C GLY A 96 2.41 0.75 -1.25
N ILE A 97 3.07 -0.20 -1.91
CA ILE A 97 4.48 -0.56 -1.75
C ILE A 97 4.98 -1.19 -3.06
N PRO A 98 6.22 -0.96 -3.54
CA PRO A 98 7.16 0.04 -3.03
C PRO A 98 6.67 1.49 -3.26
N ARG A 99 7.19 2.44 -2.48
CA ARG A 99 6.89 3.87 -2.62
C ARG A 99 8.11 4.71 -3.00
N ASN A 100 9.28 4.12 -3.01
CA ASN A 100 10.53 4.73 -3.44
C ASN A 100 11.51 3.65 -3.92
N VAL A 101 12.67 4.07 -4.43
CA VAL A 101 13.70 3.19 -4.97
C VAL A 101 14.26 2.26 -3.88
N ALA A 102 14.50 2.77 -2.66
CA ALA A 102 15.03 1.97 -1.56
C ALA A 102 14.10 0.80 -1.21
N GLN A 103 12.79 1.04 -1.12
CA GLN A 103 11.81 -0.04 -0.92
C GLN A 103 11.80 -1.02 -2.09
N ALA A 104 11.91 -0.53 -3.34
CA ALA A 104 11.94 -1.40 -4.51
C ALA A 104 13.15 -2.33 -4.49
N GLU A 105 14.33 -1.82 -4.13
CA GLU A 105 15.56 -2.61 -3.98
C GLU A 105 15.42 -3.68 -2.89
N LEU A 106 14.88 -3.32 -1.72
CA LEU A 106 14.63 -4.27 -0.64
C LEU A 106 13.64 -5.37 -1.03
N MET A 107 12.65 -5.04 -1.87
CA MET A 107 11.62 -5.98 -2.29
C MET A 107 12.03 -6.94 -3.40
N GLN A 108 13.13 -6.70 -4.11
CA GLN A 108 13.63 -7.60 -5.16
C GLN A 108 13.86 -9.05 -4.69
N SER A 109 14.10 -9.24 -3.40
CA SER A 109 14.27 -10.56 -2.80
C SER A 109 12.97 -11.31 -2.54
N TYR A 110 11.81 -10.66 -2.74
CA TYR A 110 10.50 -11.21 -2.36
C TYR A 110 9.50 -11.27 -3.53
N ILE A 111 9.61 -10.35 -4.49
CA ILE A 111 8.64 -10.22 -5.59
C ILE A 111 9.29 -10.34 -6.96
N ASP A 112 8.56 -10.97 -7.88
CA ASP A 112 8.85 -11.01 -9.32
C ASP A 112 7.78 -10.17 -10.04
N VAL A 113 8.15 -8.95 -10.41
CA VAL A 113 7.23 -7.98 -11.02
C VAL A 113 6.94 -8.35 -12.47
N LYS A 114 5.69 -8.77 -12.72
CA LYS A 114 5.21 -9.12 -14.06
C LYS A 114 4.62 -7.93 -14.80
N GLN A 115 4.01 -7.01 -14.07
CA GLN A 115 3.37 -5.83 -14.65
C GLN A 115 3.30 -4.68 -13.65
N LEU A 116 3.40 -3.46 -14.17
CA LEU A 116 3.15 -2.23 -13.45
C LEU A 116 1.93 -1.54 -14.07
N VAL A 117 0.94 -1.21 -13.24
CA VAL A 117 -0.25 -0.46 -13.63
C VAL A 117 -0.22 0.89 -12.94
N TYR A 118 -0.15 1.96 -13.71
CA TYR A 118 -0.14 3.32 -13.23
C TYR A 118 -1.51 3.97 -13.39
N LEU A 119 -2.11 4.38 -12.27
CA LEU A 119 -3.40 5.06 -12.22
C LEU A 119 -3.17 6.57 -12.16
N GLU A 120 -3.24 7.19 -13.31
CA GLU A 120 -3.06 8.63 -13.46
C GLU A 120 -4.36 9.39 -13.21
N THR A 121 -4.24 10.55 -12.57
CA THR A 121 -5.34 11.50 -12.41
C THR A 121 -4.77 12.91 -12.31
N HIS A 122 -5.32 13.82 -13.08
CA HIS A 122 -4.82 15.19 -13.21
C HIS A 122 -5.56 16.21 -12.31
N ASP A 123 -6.67 15.78 -11.69
CA ASP A 123 -7.52 16.65 -10.87
C ASP A 123 -7.28 16.40 -9.37
N GLN A 124 -6.36 17.17 -8.81
CA GLN A 124 -5.97 17.04 -7.40
C GLN A 124 -7.15 17.36 -6.46
N GLU A 125 -8.00 18.33 -6.80
CA GLU A 125 -9.14 18.69 -5.94
C GLU A 125 -10.19 17.57 -5.88
N LYS A 126 -10.41 16.87 -7.00
CA LYS A 126 -11.23 15.65 -6.98
C LYS A 126 -10.61 14.54 -6.14
N MET A 127 -9.29 14.41 -6.13
CA MET A 127 -8.61 13.44 -5.26
C MET A 127 -8.77 13.80 -3.78
N VAL A 128 -8.61 15.07 -3.41
CA VAL A 128 -8.87 15.56 -2.04
C VAL A 128 -10.31 15.24 -1.62
N ALA A 129 -11.28 15.55 -2.46
CA ALA A 129 -12.69 15.26 -2.18
C ALA A 129 -12.96 13.75 -1.98
N ARG A 130 -12.32 12.89 -2.80
CA ARG A 130 -12.41 11.42 -2.64
C ARG A 130 -11.81 10.94 -1.33
N LEU A 131 -10.63 11.47 -0.93
CA LEU A 131 -9.97 11.11 0.31
C LEU A 131 -10.79 11.55 1.52
N ASN A 132 -11.33 12.76 1.53
CA ASN A 132 -12.24 13.25 2.58
C ASN A 132 -13.50 12.37 2.70
N ARG A 133 -14.12 11.99 1.58
CA ARG A 133 -15.26 11.07 1.58
C ARG A 133 -14.88 9.70 2.15
N ARG A 134 -13.71 9.18 1.77
CA ARG A 134 -13.20 7.90 2.27
C ARG A 134 -12.96 7.94 3.78
N ALA A 135 -12.45 9.05 4.30
CA ALA A 135 -12.27 9.25 5.75
C ALA A 135 -13.55 9.02 6.51
N LEU A 136 -14.67 9.56 6.02
CA LEU A 136 -15.99 9.44 6.65
C LEU A 136 -16.54 8.00 6.62
N HIS A 137 -16.26 7.24 5.54
CA HIS A 137 -16.81 5.89 5.36
C HIS A 137 -15.93 4.79 5.93
N GLU A 138 -14.61 4.97 5.94
CA GLU A 138 -13.64 3.94 6.32
C GLU A 138 -12.90 4.26 7.62
N ASN A 139 -13.32 5.30 8.36
CA ASN A 139 -12.71 5.77 9.61
C ASN A 139 -11.17 5.93 9.50
N ARG A 140 -10.72 6.56 8.39
CA ARG A 140 -9.31 6.76 8.10
C ARG A 140 -8.81 8.07 8.67
N LEU A 141 -8.07 8.01 9.76
CA LEU A 141 -7.51 9.18 10.44
C LEU A 141 -6.51 9.96 9.56
N ASP A 142 -5.79 9.28 8.66
CA ASP A 142 -4.85 9.86 7.72
C ASP A 142 -5.50 10.67 6.58
N ASP A 143 -6.82 10.58 6.42
CA ASP A 143 -7.60 11.30 5.41
C ASP A 143 -8.56 12.34 6.02
N THR A 144 -8.56 12.54 7.35
CA THR A 144 -9.50 13.46 8.03
C THR A 144 -9.08 14.93 7.97
N ASN A 145 -7.82 15.22 7.67
CA ASN A 145 -7.26 16.57 7.68
C ASN A 145 -6.69 16.90 6.29
N GLU A 146 -7.21 17.96 5.66
CA GLU A 146 -6.78 18.39 4.33
C GLU A 146 -5.29 18.73 4.28
N ALA A 147 -4.72 19.32 5.34
CA ALA A 147 -3.28 19.59 5.38
C ALA A 147 -2.44 18.29 5.35
N VAL A 148 -2.93 17.22 6.00
CA VAL A 148 -2.29 15.90 5.94
C VAL A 148 -2.43 15.30 4.54
N ILE A 149 -3.61 15.42 3.92
CA ILE A 149 -3.83 14.95 2.54
C ILE A 149 -2.87 15.66 1.57
N ARG A 150 -2.76 16.98 1.64
CA ARG A 150 -1.85 17.76 0.77
C ARG A 150 -0.38 17.41 1.01
N ARG A 151 0.01 17.12 2.26
CA ARG A 151 1.36 16.63 2.57
C ARG A 151 1.61 15.25 1.96
N ARG A 152 0.63 14.35 1.96
CA ARG A 152 0.72 13.03 1.29
C ARG A 152 0.92 13.16 -0.22
N PHE A 153 0.31 14.16 -0.86
CA PHE A 153 0.60 14.45 -2.27
C PHE A 153 2.03 14.92 -2.47
N ALA A 154 2.50 15.87 -1.65
CA ALA A 154 3.89 16.33 -1.73
C ALA A 154 4.89 15.21 -1.48
N GLU A 155 4.60 14.31 -0.52
CA GLU A 155 5.42 13.13 -0.25
C GLU A 155 5.43 12.17 -1.45
N TYR A 156 4.27 11.93 -2.07
CA TYR A 156 4.17 11.11 -3.28
C TYR A 156 4.99 11.69 -4.44
N GLU A 157 4.87 12.98 -4.70
CA GLU A 157 5.62 13.67 -5.78
C GLU A 157 7.14 13.63 -5.54
N ARG A 158 7.56 13.70 -4.30
CA ARG A 158 8.99 13.67 -3.95
C ARG A 158 9.59 12.27 -4.00
N GLU A 159 8.90 11.28 -3.47
CA GLU A 159 9.45 9.96 -3.17
C GLU A 159 9.02 8.88 -4.18
N THR A 160 7.78 8.96 -4.68
CA THR A 160 7.19 7.87 -5.47
C THR A 160 7.09 8.20 -6.96
N ALA A 161 6.78 9.44 -7.32
CA ALA A 161 6.57 9.83 -8.71
C ALA A 161 7.86 9.76 -9.58
N PRO A 162 9.08 10.07 -9.06
CA PRO A 162 10.30 9.90 -9.85
C PRO A 162 10.57 8.46 -10.23
#